data_3b5676187c3065797fc07ec178e4fdc5
#
_entry.id   3b5676187c3065797fc07ec178e4fdc5
#
_cell.length_a   1.000
_cell.length_b   1.000
_cell.length_c   1.000
_cell.angle_alpha   90.00
_cell.angle_beta   90.00
_cell.angle_gamma   90.00
#
_symmetry.space_group_name_H-M   'P 1'
#
loop_
_entity.id
_entity.type
_entity.pdbx_description
1 polymer ?
#
loop_
_entity_poly.entity_id
_entity_poly.type
_entity_poly.pdbx_seq_one_letter_code
_entity_poly.pdbx_strand_id
1 'polypeptide(L)'
;MAHSSGGPDIGGTAVTEPPGSRLKAGVVSLPGVLMQSVTSIAPAIAGLFTVPFIVANAGVGAPLAYLGAFIIALLLGYVLAQFSRHLSSTGSYYTFVSRSLGGRAGFLVAWVYLLFYPVVIAQVGSFMGSTLQSTLKAEYGITFEWWWFMIFLIVLVAWTAWRGVELSVKLIIWLGIIEGVIVLALGVWGLANPGPGGLNLHWLTTAGHLGNAHGLFLGVVFAIFAITGWDAAAPLAEESLNPRRNIPRAVMGSIIILGIFLVVVSWGQITGWGTSRLGSFASSPVLPSFVLGKKYWGDGWLVVLFALFNSAIAVSIACTNASTRFLYGMARAKALPTALTKIHSRFKTPTNAILLQTGINILLGLILPLAIGVANVYNVTGTWFTFALAFVYVVSNIGLFVFYRREHRDEFSWAKHLLIPAVGIIALAVVVYYSVNPLPAWPVSLAPFIVLGWLVIGGIVVAVVYRGDRAGNLALAGAAMGESVEAALVERYSVDHPVPPPDAVR
;
A
#
# COMPACT_ATOMS: atom_id res chain seq x y z
N MET A 1 -30.00 28.33 -44.93
CA MET A 1 -28.61 27.88 -45.17
C MET A 1 -28.03 27.51 -43.82
N ALA A 2 -27.98 26.22 -43.51
CA ALA A 2 -27.50 25.69 -42.23
C ALA A 2 -26.01 25.29 -42.39
N HIS A 3 -25.11 25.90 -41.61
CA HIS A 3 -23.72 25.48 -41.53
C HIS A 3 -23.61 24.33 -40.53
N SER A 4 -23.38 23.13 -41.04
CA SER A 4 -22.93 21.96 -40.29
C SER A 4 -21.42 22.09 -40.00
N SER A 5 -21.03 22.33 -38.76
CA SER A 5 -19.66 22.20 -38.32
C SER A 5 -19.38 20.73 -38.00
N GLY A 6 -18.75 20.02 -38.93
CA GLY A 6 -18.22 18.68 -38.71
C GLY A 6 -17.00 18.75 -37.81
N GLY A 7 -17.14 18.23 -36.57
CA GLY A 7 -15.99 17.90 -35.71
C GLY A 7 -15.25 16.68 -36.28
N PRO A 8 -13.94 16.52 -36.06
CA PRO A 8 -13.19 15.37 -36.52
C PRO A 8 -13.71 14.10 -35.88
N ASP A 9 -14.23 13.21 -36.70
CA ASP A 9 -14.58 11.83 -36.36
C ASP A 9 -13.29 11.07 -36.03
N ILE A 10 -12.96 11.00 -34.75
CA ILE A 10 -11.93 10.10 -34.26
C ILE A 10 -12.54 8.70 -34.23
N GLY A 11 -12.56 8.07 -35.44
CA GLY A 11 -12.86 6.65 -35.62
C GLY A 11 -11.87 5.79 -34.79
N GLY A 12 -12.02 5.80 -33.48
CA GLY A 12 -11.37 4.88 -32.59
C GLY A 12 -11.97 3.51 -32.81
N THR A 13 -11.29 2.64 -33.58
CA THR A 13 -11.57 1.22 -33.57
C THR A 13 -11.51 0.73 -32.12
N ALA A 14 -12.69 0.58 -31.50
CA ALA A 14 -12.82 -0.11 -30.23
C ALA A 14 -12.13 -1.47 -30.41
N VAL A 15 -11.01 -1.67 -29.74
CA VAL A 15 -10.34 -2.96 -29.70
C VAL A 15 -11.30 -3.89 -28.97
N THR A 16 -12.14 -4.61 -29.72
CA THR A 16 -13.02 -5.64 -29.18
C THR A 16 -12.15 -6.76 -28.63
N GLU A 17 -11.91 -6.71 -27.33
CA GLU A 17 -11.22 -7.79 -26.65
C GLU A 17 -12.08 -9.08 -26.72
N PRO A 18 -11.48 -10.26 -26.94
CA PRO A 18 -12.23 -11.50 -27.02
C PRO A 18 -13.02 -11.75 -25.73
N PRO A 19 -14.26 -12.30 -25.83
CA PRO A 19 -15.05 -12.65 -24.65
C PRO A 19 -14.25 -13.55 -23.72
N GLY A 20 -14.06 -13.15 -22.47
CA GLY A 20 -13.32 -13.92 -21.48
C GLY A 20 -11.91 -13.39 -21.13
N SER A 21 -11.44 -12.31 -21.76
CA SER A 21 -10.15 -11.70 -21.49
C SER A 21 -10.15 -10.68 -20.32
N ARG A 22 -11.28 -10.48 -19.64
CA ARG A 22 -11.43 -9.48 -18.58
C ARG A 22 -11.45 -10.10 -17.18
N LEU A 23 -11.02 -9.34 -16.18
CA LEU A 23 -11.19 -9.66 -14.77
C LEU A 23 -12.69 -9.74 -14.42
N LYS A 24 -13.02 -10.36 -13.27
CA LYS A 24 -14.42 -10.52 -12.85
C LYS A 24 -14.95 -9.19 -12.30
N ALA A 25 -15.66 -8.44 -13.13
CA ALA A 25 -16.15 -7.10 -12.80
C ALA A 25 -17.23 -7.11 -11.69
N GLY A 26 -17.21 -6.09 -10.82
CA GLY A 26 -18.28 -5.78 -9.87
C GLY A 26 -18.56 -6.87 -8.82
N VAL A 27 -17.55 -7.60 -8.35
CA VAL A 27 -17.70 -8.65 -7.32
C VAL A 27 -17.20 -8.23 -5.95
N VAL A 28 -16.43 -7.14 -5.86
CA VAL A 28 -15.85 -6.65 -4.61
C VAL A 28 -16.67 -5.46 -4.07
N SER A 29 -17.27 -5.65 -2.90
CA SER A 29 -18.04 -4.62 -2.19
C SER A 29 -17.15 -3.60 -1.49
N LEU A 30 -17.72 -2.49 -0.99
CA LEU A 30 -16.99 -1.47 -0.22
C LEU A 30 -16.23 -2.06 0.98
N PRO A 31 -16.79 -2.95 1.84
CA PRO A 31 -16.01 -3.59 2.89
C PRO A 31 -14.80 -4.37 2.37
N GLY A 32 -14.94 -5.06 1.23
CA GLY A 32 -13.83 -5.79 0.61
C GLY A 32 -12.71 -4.87 0.15
N VAL A 33 -13.06 -3.77 -0.53
CA VAL A 33 -12.09 -2.75 -0.99
C VAL A 33 -11.44 -2.03 0.20
N LEU A 34 -12.21 -1.71 1.25
CA LEU A 34 -11.71 -1.10 2.48
C LEU A 34 -10.70 -2.02 3.17
N MET A 35 -11.05 -3.30 3.36
CA MET A 35 -10.17 -4.26 4.01
C MET A 35 -8.93 -4.58 3.16
N GLN A 36 -9.00 -4.50 1.84
CA GLN A 36 -7.84 -4.56 0.97
C GLN A 36 -6.80 -3.48 1.33
N SER A 37 -7.22 -2.24 1.57
CA SER A 37 -6.33 -1.16 2.04
C SER A 37 -5.89 -1.36 3.49
N VAL A 38 -6.82 -1.70 4.39
CA VAL A 38 -6.51 -1.92 5.82
C VAL A 38 -5.45 -3.00 5.98
N THR A 39 -5.63 -4.16 5.35
CA THR A 39 -4.68 -5.27 5.47
C THR A 39 -3.37 -5.04 4.72
N SER A 40 -3.37 -4.21 3.67
CA SER A 40 -2.14 -3.79 2.99
C SER A 40 -1.25 -2.89 3.87
N ILE A 41 -1.84 -2.16 4.83
CA ILE A 41 -1.12 -1.40 5.85
C ILE A 41 -0.54 -2.33 6.92
N ALA A 42 -1.07 -3.56 7.07
CA ALA A 42 -0.66 -4.56 8.06
C ALA A 42 -0.79 -4.06 9.51
N PRO A 43 -2.01 -3.96 10.07
CA PRO A 43 -2.28 -3.34 11.37
C PRO A 43 -1.45 -3.89 12.52
N ALA A 44 -1.22 -5.21 12.60
CA ALA A 44 -0.42 -5.79 13.68
C ALA A 44 1.09 -5.54 13.47
N ILE A 45 1.60 -5.60 12.25
CA ILE A 45 3.01 -5.24 11.98
C ILE A 45 3.24 -3.76 12.28
N ALA A 46 2.36 -2.89 11.79
CA ALA A 46 2.43 -1.45 12.02
C ALA A 46 2.28 -1.07 13.51
N GLY A 47 1.34 -1.70 14.21
CA GLY A 47 1.00 -1.39 15.60
C GLY A 47 1.85 -2.11 16.66
N LEU A 48 2.51 -3.22 16.34
CA LEU A 48 3.27 -3.99 17.33
C LEU A 48 4.78 -3.99 17.05
N PHE A 49 5.16 -4.23 15.80
CA PHE A 49 6.57 -4.37 15.43
C PHE A 49 7.24 -3.02 15.13
N THR A 50 6.54 -2.06 14.52
CA THR A 50 7.14 -0.77 14.17
C THR A 50 7.24 0.19 15.36
N VAL A 51 6.39 0.03 16.39
CA VAL A 51 6.38 0.91 17.57
C VAL A 51 7.74 1.01 18.28
N PRO A 52 8.50 -0.07 18.52
CA PRO A 52 9.84 0.03 19.12
C PRO A 52 10.81 0.92 18.36
N PHE A 53 10.79 0.90 17.03
CA PHE A 53 11.63 1.77 16.18
C PHE A 53 11.23 3.24 16.31
N ILE A 54 9.93 3.52 16.43
CA ILE A 54 9.43 4.88 16.66
C ILE A 54 9.81 5.35 18.05
N VAL A 55 9.65 4.51 19.07
CA VAL A 55 10.02 4.81 20.47
C VAL A 55 11.53 5.04 20.60
N ALA A 56 12.37 4.29 19.89
CA ALA A 56 13.82 4.48 19.91
C ALA A 56 14.23 5.90 19.46
N ASN A 57 13.45 6.54 18.62
CA ASN A 57 13.72 7.89 18.10
C ASN A 57 12.89 8.97 18.82
N ALA A 58 11.57 8.78 18.91
CA ALA A 58 10.63 9.77 19.42
C ALA A 58 10.34 9.62 20.94
N GLY A 59 10.79 8.55 21.57
CA GLY A 59 10.52 8.29 22.99
C GLY A 59 9.04 8.29 23.32
N VAL A 60 8.63 9.08 24.32
CA VAL A 60 7.22 9.28 24.71
C VAL A 60 6.39 9.87 23.57
N GLY A 61 7.01 10.57 22.62
CA GLY A 61 6.35 11.16 21.43
C GLY A 61 5.94 10.15 20.36
N ALA A 62 6.07 8.85 20.54
CA ALA A 62 5.69 7.85 19.56
C ALA A 62 4.22 7.98 19.05
N PRO A 63 3.20 8.20 19.90
CA PRO A 63 1.85 8.46 19.42
C PRO A 63 1.72 9.76 18.62
N LEU A 64 2.49 10.81 18.96
CA LEU A 64 2.54 12.06 18.20
C LEU A 64 3.18 11.85 16.82
N ALA A 65 4.20 10.99 16.72
CA ALA A 65 4.78 10.60 15.44
C ALA A 65 3.74 9.89 14.55
N TYR A 66 2.94 8.98 15.10
CA TYR A 66 1.82 8.37 14.36
C TYR A 66 0.74 9.38 13.98
N LEU A 67 0.42 10.34 14.84
CA LEU A 67 -0.53 11.40 14.51
C LEU A 67 -0.02 12.27 13.36
N GLY A 68 1.28 12.62 13.35
CA GLY A 68 1.92 13.34 12.25
C GLY A 68 1.85 12.54 10.95
N ALA A 69 2.19 11.25 10.99
CA ALA A 69 2.11 10.35 9.85
C ALA A 69 0.66 10.20 9.34
N PHE A 70 -0.32 10.11 10.24
CA PHE A 70 -1.74 10.06 9.91
C PHE A 70 -2.19 11.32 9.16
N ILE A 71 -1.79 12.52 9.60
CA ILE A 71 -2.11 13.77 8.92
C ILE A 71 -1.49 13.78 7.51
N ILE A 72 -0.22 13.38 7.38
CA ILE A 72 0.45 13.29 6.07
C ILE A 72 -0.27 12.28 5.17
N ALA A 73 -0.62 11.10 5.69
CA ALA A 73 -1.36 10.09 4.95
C ALA A 73 -2.73 10.59 4.45
N LEU A 74 -3.43 11.41 5.26
CA LEU A 74 -4.69 12.05 4.82
C LEU A 74 -4.49 12.98 3.63
N LEU A 75 -3.41 13.77 3.61
CA LEU A 75 -3.09 14.67 2.50
C LEU A 75 -2.78 13.87 1.22
N LEU A 76 -1.98 12.80 1.34
CA LEU A 76 -1.58 11.97 0.20
C LEU A 76 -2.74 11.08 -0.31
N GLY A 77 -3.48 10.46 0.59
CA GLY A 77 -4.65 9.66 0.25
C GLY A 77 -5.78 10.48 -0.37
N TYR A 78 -5.90 11.75 0.02
CA TYR A 78 -6.83 12.69 -0.61
C TYR A 78 -6.55 12.84 -2.11
N VAL A 79 -5.30 12.92 -2.54
CA VAL A 79 -4.91 13.00 -3.95
C VAL A 79 -5.37 11.78 -4.73
N LEU A 80 -5.12 10.58 -4.19
CA LEU A 80 -5.60 9.32 -4.79
C LEU A 80 -7.13 9.30 -4.86
N ALA A 81 -7.81 9.72 -3.79
CA ALA A 81 -9.26 9.75 -3.72
C ALA A 81 -9.86 10.72 -4.77
N GLN A 82 -9.23 11.88 -5.02
CA GLN A 82 -9.68 12.83 -6.05
C GLN A 82 -9.56 12.24 -7.45
N PHE A 83 -8.42 11.62 -7.80
CA PHE A 83 -8.27 10.94 -9.08
C PHE A 83 -9.30 9.81 -9.28
N SER A 84 -9.53 9.01 -8.24
CA SER A 84 -10.42 7.85 -8.30
C SER A 84 -11.90 8.21 -8.46
N ARG A 85 -12.29 9.48 -8.25
CA ARG A 85 -13.66 9.96 -8.55
C ARG A 85 -13.94 10.05 -10.05
N HIS A 86 -12.91 10.33 -10.83
CA HIS A 86 -13.01 10.51 -12.28
C HIS A 86 -12.45 9.33 -13.06
N LEU A 87 -11.37 8.72 -12.55
CA LEU A 87 -10.64 7.66 -13.23
C LEU A 87 -10.73 6.35 -12.45
N SER A 88 -11.34 5.33 -13.04
CA SER A 88 -11.44 3.98 -12.45
C SER A 88 -10.58 3.02 -13.26
N SER A 89 -9.41 2.61 -12.75
CA SER A 89 -8.48 1.77 -13.48
C SER A 89 -7.64 0.91 -12.55
N THR A 90 -7.40 -0.36 -12.94
CA THR A 90 -6.43 -1.25 -12.28
C THR A 90 -5.01 -0.73 -12.35
N GLY A 91 -4.70 0.16 -13.29
CA GLY A 91 -3.41 0.83 -13.41
C GLY A 91 -3.13 1.85 -12.30
N SER A 92 -4.13 2.24 -11.48
CA SER A 92 -3.94 3.14 -10.34
C SER A 92 -3.12 4.39 -10.70
N TYR A 93 -2.06 4.71 -9.97
CA TYR A 93 -1.18 5.85 -10.23
C TYR A 93 -0.59 5.88 -11.64
N TYR A 94 -0.34 4.74 -12.28
CA TYR A 94 0.09 4.69 -13.68
C TYR A 94 -0.90 5.42 -14.58
N THR A 95 -2.19 5.07 -14.49
CA THR A 95 -3.25 5.69 -15.29
C THR A 95 -3.41 7.17 -14.97
N PHE A 96 -3.43 7.51 -13.67
CA PHE A 96 -3.63 8.88 -13.19
C PHE A 96 -2.54 9.82 -13.69
N VAL A 97 -1.28 9.40 -13.55
CA VAL A 97 -0.14 10.19 -13.99
C VAL A 97 -0.01 10.20 -15.52
N SER A 98 -0.31 9.08 -16.19
CA SER A 98 -0.34 9.05 -17.67
C SER A 98 -1.35 10.05 -18.23
N ARG A 99 -2.54 10.15 -17.63
CA ARG A 99 -3.59 11.08 -18.04
C ARG A 99 -3.21 12.54 -17.80
N SER A 100 -2.59 12.82 -16.66
CA SER A 100 -2.30 14.19 -16.24
C SER A 100 -0.99 14.74 -16.79
N LEU A 101 0.10 13.94 -16.77
CA LEU A 101 1.46 14.37 -17.11
C LEU A 101 2.02 13.67 -18.36
N GLY A 102 1.27 12.75 -18.95
CA GLY A 102 1.65 12.00 -20.14
C GLY A 102 2.29 10.64 -19.85
N GLY A 103 2.28 9.77 -20.88
CA GLY A 103 2.63 8.35 -20.76
C GLY A 103 4.05 8.06 -20.27
N ARG A 104 5.03 8.94 -20.54
CA ARG A 104 6.41 8.78 -20.05
C ARG A 104 6.48 8.93 -18.54
N ALA A 105 5.82 9.95 -17.99
CA ALA A 105 5.75 10.17 -16.55
C ALA A 105 4.96 9.03 -15.85
N GLY A 106 3.84 8.62 -16.44
CA GLY A 106 3.08 7.48 -15.97
C GLY A 106 3.89 6.20 -15.94
N PHE A 107 4.66 5.90 -16.97
CA PHE A 107 5.54 4.73 -17.01
C PHE A 107 6.59 4.78 -15.89
N LEU A 108 7.23 5.92 -15.66
CA LEU A 108 8.23 6.05 -14.58
C LEU A 108 7.61 5.82 -13.21
N VAL A 109 6.41 6.35 -12.96
CA VAL A 109 5.65 6.07 -11.72
C VAL A 109 5.36 4.57 -11.60
N ALA A 110 4.87 3.95 -12.65
CA ALA A 110 4.62 2.51 -12.68
C ALA A 110 5.88 1.68 -12.46
N TRP A 111 6.99 2.08 -13.08
CA TRP A 111 8.29 1.42 -12.95
C TRP A 111 8.80 1.44 -11.51
N VAL A 112 8.70 2.61 -10.84
CA VAL A 112 9.10 2.74 -9.43
C VAL A 112 8.16 1.96 -8.51
N TYR A 113 6.89 1.88 -8.83
CA TYR A 113 5.90 1.13 -8.08
C TYR A 113 6.19 -0.38 -8.04
N LEU A 114 6.91 -0.91 -9.04
CA LEU A 114 7.40 -2.30 -9.04
C LEU A 114 8.43 -2.59 -7.94
N LEU A 115 9.04 -1.58 -7.33
CA LEU A 115 9.88 -1.74 -6.13
C LEU A 115 9.08 -1.89 -4.83
N PHE A 116 7.76 -1.81 -4.86
CA PHE A 116 6.93 -1.88 -3.66
C PHE A 116 6.17 -3.21 -3.57
N TYR A 117 5.02 -3.34 -4.19
CA TYR A 117 4.17 -4.52 -4.01
C TYR A 117 4.84 -5.87 -4.29
N PRO A 118 5.63 -6.04 -5.35
CA PRO A 118 6.29 -7.31 -5.61
C PRO A 118 7.30 -7.74 -4.54
N VAL A 119 7.81 -6.79 -3.74
CA VAL A 119 8.87 -7.05 -2.76
C VAL A 119 8.33 -7.35 -1.35
N VAL A 120 7.09 -6.98 -1.06
CA VAL A 120 6.49 -7.10 0.27
C VAL A 120 6.58 -8.52 0.84
N ILE A 121 6.43 -9.56 0.01
CA ILE A 121 6.49 -10.94 0.50
C ILE A 121 7.90 -11.31 0.95
N ALA A 122 8.95 -10.87 0.24
CA ALA A 122 10.33 -11.08 0.66
C ALA A 122 10.62 -10.35 1.98
N GLN A 123 10.12 -9.12 2.13
CA GLN A 123 10.23 -8.34 3.34
C GLN A 123 9.56 -9.03 4.53
N VAL A 124 8.27 -9.32 4.40
CA VAL A 124 7.43 -9.83 5.49
C VAL A 124 7.79 -11.29 5.82
N GLY A 125 8.10 -12.10 4.82
CA GLY A 125 8.52 -13.49 5.00
C GLY A 125 9.85 -13.59 5.76
N SER A 126 10.82 -12.72 5.44
CA SER A 126 12.09 -12.65 6.18
C SER A 126 11.88 -12.20 7.62
N PHE A 127 11.11 -11.12 7.81
CA PHE A 127 10.79 -10.59 9.13
C PHE A 127 10.08 -11.61 10.02
N MET A 128 8.95 -12.14 9.54
CA MET A 128 8.14 -13.06 10.35
C MET A 128 8.83 -14.40 10.54
N GLY A 129 9.55 -14.89 9.51
CA GLY A 129 10.35 -16.11 9.61
C GLY A 129 11.43 -16.00 10.69
N SER A 130 12.18 -14.88 10.73
CA SER A 130 13.19 -14.63 11.78
C SER A 130 12.58 -14.43 13.16
N THR A 131 11.40 -13.80 13.24
CA THR A 131 10.67 -13.64 14.51
C THR A 131 10.20 -14.99 15.05
N LEU A 132 9.66 -15.86 14.20
CA LEU A 132 9.28 -17.22 14.58
C LEU A 132 10.50 -18.04 15.01
N GLN A 133 11.59 -17.99 14.24
CA GLN A 133 12.84 -18.69 14.55
C GLN A 133 13.35 -18.31 15.95
N SER A 134 13.48 -17.01 16.22
CA SER A 134 13.97 -16.52 17.52
C SER A 134 13.02 -16.84 18.68
N THR A 135 11.71 -16.66 18.45
CA THR A 135 10.70 -16.88 19.49
C THR A 135 10.55 -18.35 19.85
N LEU A 136 10.46 -19.25 18.86
CA LEU A 136 10.33 -20.69 19.09
C LEU A 136 11.57 -21.26 19.78
N LYS A 137 12.76 -20.76 19.41
CA LYS A 137 14.01 -21.16 20.07
C LYS A 137 14.06 -20.67 21.54
N ALA A 138 13.69 -19.41 21.77
CA ALA A 138 13.78 -18.82 23.12
C ALA A 138 12.74 -19.39 24.10
N GLU A 139 11.50 -19.64 23.63
CA GLU A 139 10.38 -20.04 24.50
C GLU A 139 10.25 -21.57 24.64
N TYR A 140 10.56 -22.32 23.58
CA TYR A 140 10.28 -23.76 23.53
C TYR A 140 11.50 -24.62 23.20
N GLY A 141 12.69 -24.01 22.96
CA GLY A 141 13.89 -24.74 22.52
C GLY A 141 13.78 -25.37 21.13
N ILE A 142 12.74 -25.03 20.36
CA ILE A 142 12.49 -25.59 19.03
C ILE A 142 13.37 -24.88 18.00
N THR A 143 14.14 -25.66 17.22
CA THR A 143 14.88 -25.16 16.06
C THR A 143 13.94 -25.05 14.87
N PHE A 144 13.68 -23.84 14.44
CA PHE A 144 12.86 -23.53 13.27
C PHE A 144 13.65 -22.59 12.36
N GLU A 145 13.81 -22.98 11.11
CA GLU A 145 14.53 -22.16 10.16
C GLU A 145 13.58 -21.15 9.49
N TRP A 146 13.98 -19.86 9.43
CA TRP A 146 13.17 -18.75 8.94
C TRP A 146 12.59 -18.99 7.53
N TRP A 147 13.29 -19.68 6.65
CA TRP A 147 12.89 -19.92 5.26
C TRP A 147 11.69 -20.88 5.12
N TRP A 148 11.36 -21.70 6.13
CA TRP A 148 10.13 -22.51 6.13
C TRP A 148 8.89 -21.62 6.09
N PHE A 149 8.89 -20.52 6.86
CA PHE A 149 7.78 -19.57 6.82
C PHE A 149 7.74 -18.83 5.48
N MET A 150 8.88 -18.47 4.89
CA MET A 150 8.95 -17.84 3.59
C MET A 150 8.33 -18.73 2.50
N ILE A 151 8.69 -20.01 2.45
CA ILE A 151 8.12 -20.98 1.50
C ILE A 151 6.61 -21.11 1.71
N PHE A 152 6.17 -21.32 2.95
CA PHE A 152 4.76 -21.39 3.30
C PHE A 152 4.01 -20.16 2.79
N LEU A 153 4.52 -18.97 3.03
CA LEU A 153 3.90 -17.71 2.64
C LEU A 153 3.80 -17.58 1.11
N ILE A 154 4.88 -17.87 0.37
CA ILE A 154 4.89 -17.83 -1.10
C ILE A 154 3.85 -18.79 -1.68
N VAL A 155 3.80 -20.03 -1.19
CA VAL A 155 2.85 -21.05 -1.67
C VAL A 155 1.41 -20.63 -1.37
N LEU A 156 1.13 -20.20 -0.14
CA LEU A 156 -0.20 -19.79 0.28
C LEU A 156 -0.71 -18.61 -0.55
N VAL A 157 0.13 -17.60 -0.75
CA VAL A 157 -0.24 -16.39 -1.48
C VAL A 157 -0.40 -16.66 -2.98
N ALA A 158 0.46 -17.47 -3.57
CA ALA A 158 0.29 -17.90 -4.96
C ALA A 158 -1.01 -18.68 -5.16
N TRP A 159 -1.34 -19.58 -4.24
CA TRP A 159 -2.57 -20.35 -4.27
C TRP A 159 -3.82 -19.47 -4.14
N THR A 160 -3.84 -18.53 -3.19
CA THR A 160 -4.99 -17.62 -3.00
C THR A 160 -5.20 -16.70 -4.20
N ALA A 161 -4.10 -16.14 -4.75
CA ALA A 161 -4.14 -15.30 -5.95
C ALA A 161 -4.66 -16.07 -7.17
N TRP A 162 -4.29 -17.35 -7.30
CA TRP A 162 -4.75 -18.22 -8.39
C TRP A 162 -6.24 -18.54 -8.30
N ARG A 163 -6.76 -18.80 -7.09
CA ARG A 163 -8.17 -19.17 -6.84
C ARG A 163 -9.16 -18.04 -7.07
N GLY A 164 -8.71 -16.80 -7.09
CA GLY A 164 -9.52 -15.64 -7.44
C GLY A 164 -9.70 -14.63 -6.33
N VAL A 165 -10.12 -13.42 -6.74
CA VAL A 165 -10.25 -12.27 -5.84
C VAL A 165 -11.29 -12.47 -4.73
N GLU A 166 -12.37 -13.16 -5.01
CA GLU A 166 -13.43 -13.38 -4.01
C GLU A 166 -12.95 -14.16 -2.79
N LEU A 167 -12.14 -15.21 -3.02
CA LEU A 167 -11.55 -15.98 -1.92
C LEU A 167 -10.54 -15.13 -1.14
N SER A 168 -9.62 -14.47 -1.86
CA SER A 168 -8.59 -13.68 -1.22
C SER A 168 -9.18 -12.48 -0.44
N VAL A 169 -10.19 -11.79 -0.97
CA VAL A 169 -10.87 -10.69 -0.26
C VAL A 169 -11.62 -11.19 0.97
N LYS A 170 -12.32 -12.33 0.89
CA LYS A 170 -12.97 -12.92 2.08
C LYS A 170 -11.96 -13.25 3.17
N LEU A 171 -10.82 -13.84 2.81
CA LEU A 171 -9.75 -14.14 3.76
C LEU A 171 -9.21 -12.87 4.43
N ILE A 172 -8.84 -11.84 3.67
CA ILE A 172 -8.28 -10.62 4.25
C ILE A 172 -9.27 -9.85 5.13
N ILE A 173 -10.59 -9.94 4.88
CA ILE A 173 -11.61 -9.36 5.77
C ILE A 173 -11.53 -10.00 7.16
N TRP A 174 -11.58 -11.33 7.24
CA TRP A 174 -11.53 -12.03 8.52
C TRP A 174 -10.18 -11.87 9.22
N LEU A 175 -9.08 -12.05 8.48
CA LEU A 175 -7.73 -11.89 9.00
C LEU A 175 -7.54 -10.47 9.56
N GLY A 176 -7.94 -9.44 8.82
CA GLY A 176 -7.80 -8.05 9.24
C GLY A 176 -8.66 -7.67 10.45
N ILE A 177 -9.88 -8.21 10.57
CA ILE A 177 -10.72 -7.99 11.75
C ILE A 177 -10.09 -8.64 12.99
N ILE A 178 -9.66 -9.90 12.87
CA ILE A 178 -9.07 -10.65 13.99
C ILE A 178 -7.82 -9.93 14.51
N GLU A 179 -6.87 -9.57 13.62
CA GLU A 179 -5.65 -8.88 14.04
C GLU A 179 -5.95 -7.50 14.64
N GLY A 180 -6.88 -6.75 14.02
CA GLY A 180 -7.29 -5.43 14.51
C GLY A 180 -7.85 -5.50 15.94
N VAL A 181 -8.70 -6.46 16.23
CA VAL A 181 -9.28 -6.67 17.56
C VAL A 181 -8.21 -7.02 18.58
N ILE A 182 -7.31 -7.96 18.27
CA ILE A 182 -6.23 -8.37 19.18
C ILE A 182 -5.30 -7.21 19.51
N VAL A 183 -4.86 -6.48 18.49
CA VAL A 183 -3.89 -5.38 18.66
C VAL A 183 -4.51 -4.20 19.39
N LEU A 184 -5.78 -3.88 19.07
CA LEU A 184 -6.52 -2.85 19.79
C LEU A 184 -6.74 -3.24 21.26
N ALA A 185 -7.09 -4.49 21.52
CA ALA A 185 -7.25 -4.99 22.88
C ALA A 185 -5.95 -4.84 23.70
N LEU A 186 -4.79 -5.19 23.11
CA LEU A 186 -3.49 -4.99 23.78
C LEU A 186 -3.24 -3.51 24.10
N GLY A 187 -3.51 -2.62 23.14
CA GLY A 187 -3.37 -1.18 23.33
C GLY A 187 -4.28 -0.63 24.44
N VAL A 188 -5.58 -0.96 24.38
CA VAL A 188 -6.57 -0.52 25.38
C VAL A 188 -6.24 -1.10 26.77
N TRP A 189 -5.79 -2.36 26.84
CA TRP A 189 -5.36 -2.97 28.10
C TRP A 189 -4.17 -2.25 28.71
N GLY A 190 -3.22 -1.80 27.86
CA GLY A 190 -2.09 -0.99 28.31
C GLY A 190 -2.51 0.37 28.88
N LEU A 191 -3.54 1.01 28.32
CA LEU A 191 -4.12 2.25 28.88
C LEU A 191 -4.84 2.00 30.20
N ALA A 192 -5.57 0.89 30.30
CA ALA A 192 -6.31 0.52 31.51
C ALA A 192 -5.40 0.06 32.66
N ASN A 193 -4.21 -0.49 32.34
CA ASN A 193 -3.25 -1.01 33.31
C ASN A 193 -1.87 -0.35 33.11
N PRO A 194 -1.73 0.94 33.41
CA PRO A 194 -0.51 1.69 33.17
C PRO A 194 0.67 1.15 33.99
N GLY A 195 1.84 1.19 33.38
CA GLY A 195 3.12 0.93 34.05
C GLY A 195 3.63 2.16 34.84
N PRO A 196 4.88 2.13 35.26
CA PRO A 196 5.50 3.25 35.98
C PRO A 196 5.43 4.55 35.16
N GLY A 197 4.96 5.63 35.79
CA GLY A 197 4.67 6.93 35.16
C GLY A 197 3.17 7.16 34.90
N GLY A 198 2.34 6.13 35.06
CA GLY A 198 0.89 6.24 34.97
C GLY A 198 0.34 6.60 33.59
N LEU A 199 -0.98 6.78 33.54
CA LEU A 199 -1.66 7.30 32.35
C LEU A 199 -1.45 8.82 32.31
N ASN A 200 -0.82 9.30 31.24
CA ASN A 200 -0.58 10.73 31.04
C ASN A 200 -0.68 11.10 29.55
N LEU A 201 -0.81 12.39 29.29
CA LEU A 201 -0.87 12.97 27.95
C LEU A 201 0.43 13.70 27.58
N HIS A 202 1.54 13.41 28.23
CA HIS A 202 2.82 14.07 27.97
C HIS A 202 3.28 13.93 26.50
N TRP A 203 2.80 12.91 25.79
CA TRP A 203 3.08 12.73 24.37
C TRP A 203 2.47 13.83 23.47
N LEU A 204 1.41 14.54 23.94
CA LEU A 204 0.81 15.69 23.24
C LEU A 204 1.60 16.98 23.46
N THR A 205 2.35 17.06 24.57
CA THR A 205 3.09 18.28 24.89
C THR A 205 4.49 18.19 24.30
N THR A 206 4.88 19.24 23.60
CA THR A 206 6.20 19.37 23.00
C THR A 206 7.32 19.60 24.05
N ALA A 207 6.96 19.90 25.30
CA ALA A 207 7.90 20.28 26.35
C ALA A 207 8.98 19.22 26.68
N GLY A 208 8.70 17.93 26.44
CA GLY A 208 9.70 16.85 26.56
C GLY A 208 10.40 16.46 25.25
N HIS A 209 9.92 16.95 24.12
CA HIS A 209 10.29 16.47 22.77
C HIS A 209 10.92 17.53 21.88
N LEU A 210 10.68 18.81 22.12
CA LEU A 210 11.29 19.89 21.34
C LEU A 210 12.80 20.03 21.57
N GLY A 211 13.32 19.47 22.66
CA GLY A 211 14.77 19.29 22.84
C GLY A 211 15.37 18.25 21.88
N ASN A 212 14.52 17.41 21.25
CA ASN A 212 14.90 16.41 20.25
C ASN A 212 13.88 16.37 19.09
N ALA A 213 13.64 17.51 18.44
CA ALA A 213 12.78 17.59 17.26
C ALA A 213 13.22 16.61 16.16
N HIS A 214 14.53 16.40 15.99
CA HIS A 214 15.09 15.43 15.07
C HIS A 214 14.58 14.01 15.34
N GLY A 215 14.60 13.56 16.60
CA GLY A 215 14.08 12.23 16.97
C GLY A 215 12.58 12.06 16.70
N LEU A 216 11.79 13.11 16.95
CA LEU A 216 10.35 13.08 16.61
C LEU A 216 10.14 12.94 15.10
N PHE A 217 10.86 13.71 14.27
CA PHE A 217 10.75 13.60 12.81
C PHE A 217 11.22 12.24 12.29
N LEU A 218 12.27 11.65 12.85
CA LEU A 218 12.65 10.27 12.53
C LEU A 218 11.54 9.28 12.93
N GLY A 219 10.90 9.48 14.07
CA GLY A 219 9.72 8.71 14.45
C GLY A 219 8.59 8.82 13.42
N VAL A 220 8.34 10.03 12.89
CA VAL A 220 7.35 10.25 11.82
C VAL A 220 7.73 9.49 10.53
N VAL A 221 9.03 9.41 10.18
CA VAL A 221 9.50 8.62 9.02
C VAL A 221 9.09 7.15 9.14
N PHE A 222 9.36 6.52 10.29
CA PHE A 222 8.94 5.13 10.53
C PHE A 222 7.42 4.98 10.59
N ALA A 223 6.71 5.96 11.16
CA ALA A 223 5.26 5.94 11.25
C ALA A 223 4.58 6.11 9.87
N ILE A 224 5.13 6.92 8.95
CA ILE A 224 4.63 7.02 7.56
C ILE A 224 4.82 5.69 6.85
N PHE A 225 5.98 5.06 6.97
CA PHE A 225 6.19 3.73 6.41
C PHE A 225 5.15 2.74 6.96
N ALA A 226 4.91 2.75 8.28
CA ALA A 226 3.97 1.85 8.93
C ALA A 226 2.51 2.05 8.47
N ILE A 227 2.08 3.27 8.16
CA ILE A 227 0.69 3.55 7.73
C ILE A 227 0.50 3.48 6.22
N THR A 228 1.56 3.30 5.43
CA THR A 228 1.48 3.23 3.96
C THR A 228 0.88 1.90 3.49
N GLY A 229 0.06 1.94 2.44
CA GLY A 229 -0.62 0.77 1.85
C GLY A 229 -2.10 1.03 1.54
N TRP A 230 -2.63 2.22 1.89
CA TRP A 230 -4.02 2.61 1.60
C TRP A 230 -4.38 2.58 0.12
N ASP A 231 -3.42 2.71 -0.73
CA ASP A 231 -3.53 2.76 -2.20
C ASP A 231 -3.81 1.39 -2.83
N ALA A 232 -3.68 0.29 -2.07
CA ALA A 232 -3.98 -1.08 -2.53
C ALA A 232 -5.45 -1.31 -2.94
N ALA A 233 -6.36 -0.40 -2.58
CA ALA A 233 -7.73 -0.38 -3.07
C ALA A 233 -7.82 -0.08 -4.56
N ALA A 234 -7.00 0.83 -5.08
CA ALA A 234 -7.14 1.35 -6.43
C ALA A 234 -6.95 0.29 -7.55
N PRO A 235 -5.98 -0.65 -7.46
CA PRO A 235 -5.87 -1.75 -8.44
C PRO A 235 -7.07 -2.69 -8.51
N LEU A 236 -7.97 -2.68 -7.53
CA LEU A 236 -9.21 -3.46 -7.57
C LEU A 236 -10.38 -2.73 -8.23
N ALA A 237 -10.16 -1.59 -8.88
CA ALA A 237 -11.22 -0.76 -9.45
C ALA A 237 -12.12 -1.53 -10.43
N GLU A 238 -11.54 -2.37 -11.32
CA GLU A 238 -12.33 -3.15 -12.29
C GLU A 238 -13.19 -4.24 -11.64
N GLU A 239 -12.76 -4.77 -10.49
CA GLU A 239 -13.47 -5.82 -9.75
C GLU A 239 -14.44 -5.23 -8.71
N SER A 240 -14.36 -3.92 -8.43
CA SER A 240 -15.17 -3.22 -7.42
C SER A 240 -16.57 -2.88 -7.91
N LEU A 241 -17.56 -3.00 -7.02
CA LEU A 241 -18.87 -2.38 -7.19
C LEU A 241 -18.74 -0.86 -7.09
N ASN A 242 -19.28 -0.10 -8.04
CA ASN A 242 -19.27 1.38 -8.04
C ASN A 242 -17.88 1.97 -7.71
N PRO A 243 -16.83 1.72 -8.50
CA PRO A 243 -15.43 2.03 -8.14
C PRO A 243 -15.21 3.52 -7.89
N ARG A 244 -15.82 4.44 -8.65
CA ARG A 244 -15.70 5.89 -8.47
C ARG A 244 -16.18 6.38 -7.08
N ARG A 245 -17.03 5.60 -6.41
CA ARG A 245 -17.53 5.89 -5.06
C ARG A 245 -16.82 5.08 -3.99
N ASN A 246 -16.56 3.81 -4.25
CA ASN A 246 -16.03 2.88 -3.27
C ASN A 246 -14.52 3.03 -3.07
N ILE A 247 -13.72 3.24 -4.13
CA ILE A 247 -12.27 3.43 -4.01
C ILE A 247 -11.91 4.66 -3.15
N PRO A 248 -12.46 5.88 -3.43
CA PRO A 248 -12.19 7.05 -2.58
C PRO A 248 -12.56 6.83 -1.12
N ARG A 249 -13.71 6.17 -0.85
CA ARG A 249 -14.18 5.89 0.51
C ARG A 249 -13.30 4.87 1.21
N ALA A 250 -12.85 3.84 0.50
CA ALA A 250 -11.96 2.81 1.05
C ALA A 250 -10.59 3.40 1.40
N VAL A 251 -10.02 4.20 0.52
CA VAL A 251 -8.74 4.89 0.75
C VAL A 251 -8.81 5.81 1.97
N MET A 252 -9.76 6.75 1.98
CA MET A 252 -9.88 7.68 3.11
C MET A 252 -10.30 6.98 4.39
N GLY A 253 -11.23 6.02 4.30
CA GLY A 253 -11.70 5.25 5.45
C GLY A 253 -10.60 4.42 6.09
N SER A 254 -9.74 3.75 5.30
CA SER A 254 -8.62 2.97 5.82
C SER A 254 -7.60 3.85 6.54
N ILE A 255 -7.27 5.02 5.98
CA ILE A 255 -6.36 5.98 6.61
C ILE A 255 -6.93 6.48 7.94
N ILE A 256 -8.22 6.85 7.99
CA ILE A 256 -8.86 7.37 9.21
C ILE A 256 -8.90 6.27 10.28
N ILE A 257 -9.37 5.07 9.93
CA ILE A 257 -9.48 3.95 10.86
C ILE A 257 -8.10 3.61 11.42
N LEU A 258 -7.11 3.39 10.55
CA LEU A 258 -5.78 2.96 11.00
C LEU A 258 -4.95 4.10 11.59
N GLY A 259 -5.14 5.33 11.16
CA GLY A 259 -4.49 6.48 11.79
C GLY A 259 -4.86 6.61 13.26
N ILE A 260 -6.16 6.59 13.58
CA ILE A 260 -6.66 6.62 14.96
C ILE A 260 -6.20 5.37 15.71
N PHE A 261 -6.34 4.19 15.10
CA PHE A 261 -5.94 2.91 15.66
C PHE A 261 -4.46 2.89 16.09
N LEU A 262 -3.55 3.32 15.22
CA LEU A 262 -2.10 3.30 15.49
C LEU A 262 -1.70 4.30 16.59
N VAL A 263 -2.35 5.46 16.65
CA VAL A 263 -2.15 6.42 17.76
C VAL A 263 -2.55 5.77 19.09
N VAL A 264 -3.74 5.16 19.17
CA VAL A 264 -4.26 4.51 20.39
C VAL A 264 -3.38 3.33 20.79
N VAL A 265 -3.03 2.47 19.85
CA VAL A 265 -2.22 1.28 20.11
C VAL A 265 -0.81 1.64 20.58
N SER A 266 -0.15 2.61 19.94
CA SER A 266 1.18 3.06 20.36
C SER A 266 1.14 3.73 21.73
N TRP A 267 0.14 4.56 22.01
CA TRP A 267 -0.08 5.15 23.33
C TRP A 267 -0.29 4.07 24.41
N GLY A 268 -1.14 3.07 24.13
CA GLY A 268 -1.37 1.96 25.04
C GLY A 268 -0.11 1.17 25.35
N GLN A 269 0.72 0.87 24.36
CA GLN A 269 1.95 0.12 24.57
C GLN A 269 2.97 0.89 25.43
N ILE A 270 3.25 2.17 25.13
CA ILE A 270 4.20 2.96 25.91
C ILE A 270 3.70 3.22 27.33
N THR A 271 2.39 3.42 27.51
CA THR A 271 1.75 3.59 28.82
C THR A 271 1.81 2.29 29.64
N GLY A 272 1.43 1.17 29.03
CA GLY A 272 1.44 -0.14 29.65
C GLY A 272 2.83 -0.65 30.05
N TRP A 273 3.86 -0.30 29.26
CA TRP A 273 5.25 -0.56 29.60
C TRP A 273 5.72 0.32 30.76
N GLY A 274 5.36 1.58 30.71
CA GLY A 274 5.73 2.63 31.64
C GLY A 274 6.59 3.70 30.98
N THR A 275 6.08 4.91 30.95
CA THR A 275 6.71 6.05 30.28
C THR A 275 8.08 6.42 30.86
N SER A 276 8.36 6.08 32.10
CA SER A 276 9.67 6.26 32.75
C SER A 276 10.73 5.21 32.34
N ARG A 277 10.36 4.17 31.61
CA ARG A 277 11.23 3.03 31.25
C ARG A 277 11.35 2.79 29.74
N LEU A 278 11.09 3.80 28.91
CA LEU A 278 11.05 3.64 27.44
C LEU A 278 12.41 3.29 26.83
N GLY A 279 13.53 3.59 27.49
CA GLY A 279 14.84 3.09 27.07
C GLY A 279 14.89 1.56 26.99
N SER A 280 14.32 0.87 27.98
CA SER A 280 14.22 -0.60 27.98
C SER A 280 13.18 -1.15 27.00
N PHE A 281 12.19 -0.36 26.63
CA PHE A 281 11.22 -0.70 25.56
C PHE A 281 11.92 -0.79 24.21
N ALA A 282 12.67 0.25 23.85
CA ALA A 282 13.35 0.35 22.57
C ALA A 282 14.51 -0.66 22.40
N SER A 283 15.21 -0.99 23.51
CA SER A 283 16.34 -1.93 23.53
C SER A 283 15.96 -3.36 23.95
N SER A 284 14.66 -3.66 24.05
CA SER A 284 14.21 -5.00 24.46
C SER A 284 14.66 -6.07 23.46
N PRO A 285 15.30 -7.17 23.91
CA PRO A 285 15.72 -8.28 23.04
C PRO A 285 14.52 -9.09 22.50
N VAL A 286 13.39 -9.01 23.22
CA VAL A 286 12.11 -9.61 22.82
C VAL A 286 11.16 -8.50 22.44
N LEU A 287 10.30 -8.75 21.47
CA LEU A 287 9.33 -7.75 21.02
C LEU A 287 8.49 -7.24 22.22
N PRO A 288 8.48 -5.92 22.50
CA PRO A 288 7.80 -5.37 23.66
C PRO A 288 6.32 -5.74 23.75
N SER A 289 5.64 -5.89 22.62
CA SER A 289 4.25 -6.35 22.57
C SER A 289 4.07 -7.77 23.11
N PHE A 290 5.06 -8.67 22.97
CA PHE A 290 5.01 -10.00 23.57
C PHE A 290 5.20 -9.93 25.09
N VAL A 291 6.10 -9.07 25.55
CA VAL A 291 6.30 -8.82 26.99
C VAL A 291 5.04 -8.27 27.63
N LEU A 292 4.38 -7.31 26.98
CA LEU A 292 3.09 -6.79 27.44
C LEU A 292 1.99 -7.85 27.39
N GLY A 293 1.95 -8.65 26.33
CA GLY A 293 1.02 -9.78 26.23
C GLY A 293 1.18 -10.78 27.38
N LYS A 294 2.43 -11.16 27.70
CA LYS A 294 2.73 -12.02 28.87
C LYS A 294 2.32 -11.37 30.18
N LYS A 295 2.61 -10.08 30.36
CA LYS A 295 2.25 -9.33 31.56
C LYS A 295 0.73 -9.31 31.81
N TYR A 296 -0.07 -9.16 30.75
CA TYR A 296 -1.52 -8.97 30.86
C TYR A 296 -2.32 -10.28 30.76
N TRP A 297 -1.88 -11.18 29.89
CA TRP A 297 -2.66 -12.36 29.49
C TRP A 297 -1.95 -13.69 29.81
N GLY A 298 -0.77 -13.66 30.47
CA GLY A 298 -0.01 -14.87 30.76
C GLY A 298 0.29 -15.64 29.45
N ASP A 299 -0.05 -16.92 29.38
CA ASP A 299 0.13 -17.77 28.20
C ASP A 299 -0.69 -17.29 26.99
N GLY A 300 -1.70 -16.42 27.21
CA GLY A 300 -2.46 -15.76 26.15
C GLY A 300 -1.62 -14.80 25.28
N TRP A 301 -0.35 -14.53 25.63
CA TRP A 301 0.56 -13.77 24.76
C TRP A 301 0.72 -14.37 23.37
N LEU A 302 0.49 -15.67 23.20
CA LEU A 302 0.49 -16.35 21.91
C LEU A 302 -0.54 -15.75 20.94
N VAL A 303 -1.61 -15.13 21.44
CA VAL A 303 -2.59 -14.40 20.63
C VAL A 303 -1.94 -13.19 19.95
N VAL A 304 -0.97 -12.52 20.61
CA VAL A 304 -0.20 -11.41 20.02
C VAL A 304 0.74 -11.91 18.91
N LEU A 305 1.41 -13.04 19.15
CA LEU A 305 2.22 -13.71 18.12
C LEU A 305 1.35 -14.13 16.92
N PHE A 306 0.17 -14.69 17.20
CA PHE A 306 -0.80 -15.04 16.17
C PHE A 306 -1.25 -13.82 15.37
N ALA A 307 -1.49 -12.67 16.01
CA ALA A 307 -1.85 -11.44 15.29
C ALA A 307 -0.76 -10.99 14.32
N LEU A 308 0.53 -11.06 14.71
CA LEU A 308 1.64 -10.76 13.80
C LEU A 308 1.74 -11.75 12.63
N PHE A 309 1.60 -13.05 12.92
CA PHE A 309 1.57 -14.10 11.90
C PHE A 309 0.42 -13.90 10.92
N ASN A 310 -0.76 -13.61 11.45
CA ASN A 310 -1.96 -13.29 10.69
C ASN A 310 -1.77 -12.06 9.79
N SER A 311 -1.18 -10.98 10.33
CA SER A 311 -0.87 -9.75 9.59
C SER A 311 0.09 -10.01 8.43
N ALA A 312 1.12 -10.85 8.64
CA ALA A 312 2.06 -11.25 7.62
C ALA A 312 1.36 -11.96 6.43
N ILE A 313 0.41 -12.83 6.72
CA ILE A 313 -0.41 -13.51 5.69
C ILE A 313 -1.32 -12.50 4.98
N ALA A 314 -2.05 -11.68 5.75
CA ALA A 314 -3.05 -10.77 5.23
C ALA A 314 -2.42 -9.71 4.30
N VAL A 315 -1.33 -9.06 4.72
CA VAL A 315 -0.63 -8.07 3.88
C VAL A 315 -0.05 -8.71 2.62
N SER A 316 0.48 -9.92 2.71
CA SER A 316 1.03 -10.63 1.56
C SER A 316 -0.03 -10.95 0.52
N ILE A 317 -1.23 -11.38 0.94
CA ILE A 317 -2.38 -11.59 0.06
C ILE A 317 -2.83 -10.27 -0.56
N ALA A 318 -2.99 -9.21 0.25
CA ALA A 318 -3.43 -7.90 -0.22
C ALA A 318 -2.44 -7.30 -1.24
N CYS A 319 -1.15 -7.30 -0.94
CA CYS A 319 -0.12 -6.78 -1.85
C CYS A 319 0.01 -7.60 -3.13
N THR A 320 -0.15 -8.93 -3.07
CA THR A 320 -0.17 -9.76 -4.29
C THR A 320 -1.40 -9.50 -5.14
N ASN A 321 -2.56 -9.28 -4.53
CA ASN A 321 -3.75 -8.85 -5.26
C ASN A 321 -3.49 -7.54 -6.00
N ALA A 322 -2.96 -6.53 -5.32
CA ALA A 322 -2.63 -5.24 -5.93
C ALA A 322 -1.57 -5.38 -7.03
N SER A 323 -0.44 -6.06 -6.74
CA SER A 323 0.66 -6.26 -7.67
C SER A 323 0.25 -6.94 -8.97
N THR A 324 -0.46 -8.06 -8.88
CA THR A 324 -0.85 -8.83 -10.06
C THR A 324 -1.83 -8.09 -10.96
N ARG A 325 -2.76 -7.28 -10.39
CA ARG A 325 -3.67 -6.41 -11.14
C ARG A 325 -2.91 -5.26 -11.78
N PHE A 326 -1.98 -4.67 -11.06
CA PHE A 326 -1.12 -3.62 -11.57
C PHE A 326 -0.27 -4.08 -12.75
N LEU A 327 0.41 -5.24 -12.64
CA LEU A 327 1.16 -5.87 -13.73
C LEU A 327 0.28 -6.16 -14.95
N TYR A 328 -0.92 -6.69 -14.71
CA TYR A 328 -1.92 -6.93 -15.73
C TYR A 328 -2.36 -5.63 -16.42
N GLY A 329 -2.65 -4.58 -15.65
CA GLY A 329 -3.01 -3.26 -16.16
C GLY A 329 -1.92 -2.65 -17.04
N MET A 330 -0.67 -2.69 -16.59
CA MET A 330 0.47 -2.21 -17.40
C MET A 330 0.63 -3.01 -18.70
N ALA A 331 0.42 -4.33 -18.67
CA ALA A 331 0.51 -5.17 -19.86
C ALA A 331 -0.62 -4.88 -20.87
N ARG A 332 -1.84 -4.63 -20.39
CA ARG A 332 -2.95 -4.16 -21.24
C ARG A 332 -2.63 -2.83 -21.90
N ALA A 333 -1.98 -1.94 -21.18
CA ALA A 333 -1.47 -0.67 -21.71
C ALA A 333 -0.23 -0.83 -22.61
N LYS A 334 0.20 -2.06 -22.93
CA LYS A 334 1.42 -2.35 -23.70
C LYS A 334 2.71 -1.75 -23.10
N ALA A 335 2.67 -1.39 -21.81
CA ALA A 335 3.83 -0.95 -21.04
C ALA A 335 4.67 -2.13 -20.51
N LEU A 336 4.12 -3.33 -20.53
CA LEU A 336 4.79 -4.61 -20.25
C LEU A 336 4.40 -5.63 -21.33
N PRO A 337 5.12 -6.77 -21.42
CA PRO A 337 4.81 -7.82 -22.39
C PRO A 337 3.34 -8.27 -22.31
N THR A 338 2.67 -8.34 -23.45
CA THR A 338 1.24 -8.71 -23.54
C THR A 338 0.95 -10.13 -23.02
N ALA A 339 1.95 -11.00 -22.91
CA ALA A 339 1.81 -12.30 -22.28
C ALA A 339 1.24 -12.22 -20.84
N LEU A 340 1.47 -11.11 -20.12
CA LEU A 340 0.94 -10.88 -18.77
C LEU A 340 -0.57 -10.59 -18.74
N THR A 341 -1.20 -10.35 -19.89
CA THR A 341 -2.67 -10.17 -19.99
C THR A 341 -3.45 -11.49 -20.00
N LYS A 342 -2.75 -12.65 -19.98
CA LYS A 342 -3.41 -13.97 -19.98
C LYS A 342 -4.24 -14.17 -18.72
N ILE A 343 -5.54 -14.42 -18.92
CA ILE A 343 -6.52 -14.65 -17.85
C ILE A 343 -6.87 -16.15 -17.78
N HIS A 344 -7.00 -16.66 -16.55
CA HIS A 344 -7.45 -18.02 -16.30
C HIS A 344 -8.92 -18.19 -16.69
N SER A 345 -9.26 -19.24 -17.46
CA SER A 345 -10.62 -19.46 -17.99
C SER A 345 -11.69 -19.53 -16.90
N ARG A 346 -11.43 -20.28 -15.82
CA ARG A 346 -12.37 -20.53 -14.71
C ARG A 346 -12.35 -19.44 -13.64
N PHE A 347 -11.16 -19.07 -13.16
CA PHE A 347 -11.01 -18.17 -11.99
C PHE A 347 -10.96 -16.70 -12.34
N LYS A 348 -10.82 -16.36 -13.64
CA LYS A 348 -10.74 -14.98 -14.14
C LYS A 348 -9.61 -14.18 -13.48
N THR A 349 -8.48 -14.83 -13.20
CA THR A 349 -7.28 -14.26 -12.58
C THR A 349 -6.14 -14.09 -13.59
N PRO A 350 -5.25 -13.11 -13.46
CA PRO A 350 -4.16 -12.85 -14.40
C PRO A 350 -3.01 -13.85 -14.20
N THR A 351 -3.10 -15.01 -14.85
CA THR A 351 -2.24 -16.19 -14.63
C THR A 351 -0.75 -15.89 -14.73
N ASN A 352 -0.33 -15.25 -15.85
CA ASN A 352 1.09 -15.00 -16.08
C ASN A 352 1.64 -13.89 -15.16
N ALA A 353 0.80 -12.94 -14.76
CA ALA A 353 1.20 -11.95 -13.76
C ALA A 353 1.39 -12.59 -12.38
N ILE A 354 0.56 -13.58 -12.00
CA ILE A 354 0.73 -14.35 -10.76
C ILE A 354 2.01 -15.17 -10.82
N LEU A 355 2.30 -15.84 -11.93
CA LEU A 355 3.54 -16.62 -12.09
C LEU A 355 4.78 -15.73 -12.01
N LEU A 356 4.76 -14.58 -12.69
CA LEU A 356 5.86 -13.60 -12.62
C LEU A 356 6.05 -13.11 -11.18
N GLN A 357 4.98 -12.72 -10.49
CA GLN A 357 5.02 -12.29 -9.10
C GLN A 357 5.60 -13.37 -8.19
N THR A 358 5.17 -14.63 -8.36
CA THR A 358 5.68 -15.76 -7.59
C THR A 358 7.18 -15.98 -7.84
N GLY A 359 7.62 -15.88 -9.09
CA GLY A 359 9.04 -15.94 -9.44
C GLY A 359 9.88 -14.84 -8.78
N ILE A 360 9.36 -13.59 -8.78
CA ILE A 360 9.99 -12.47 -8.08
C ILE A 360 10.07 -12.74 -6.57
N ASN A 361 9.01 -13.27 -5.96
CA ASN A 361 8.99 -13.59 -4.53
C ASN A 361 10.03 -14.64 -4.15
N ILE A 362 10.19 -15.69 -4.97
CA ILE A 362 11.22 -16.73 -4.76
C ILE A 362 12.61 -16.09 -4.88
N LEU A 363 12.84 -15.35 -5.95
CA LEU A 363 14.14 -14.73 -6.23
C LEU A 363 14.55 -13.74 -5.12
N LEU A 364 13.71 -12.80 -4.78
CA LEU A 364 13.99 -11.78 -3.76
C LEU A 364 13.98 -12.36 -2.36
N GLY A 365 13.06 -13.31 -2.07
CA GLY A 365 13.02 -14.02 -0.79
C GLY A 365 14.27 -14.83 -0.51
N LEU A 366 15.04 -15.21 -1.55
CA LEU A 366 16.34 -15.89 -1.42
C LEU A 366 17.50 -14.88 -1.43
N ILE A 367 17.55 -13.99 -2.44
CA ILE A 367 18.71 -13.10 -2.65
C ILE A 367 18.87 -12.09 -1.51
N LEU A 368 17.78 -11.44 -1.07
CA LEU A 368 17.89 -10.38 -0.06
C LEU A 368 18.41 -10.90 1.29
N PRO A 369 17.88 -12.00 1.88
CA PRO A 369 18.42 -12.54 3.12
C PRO A 369 19.87 -12.99 3.01
N LEU A 370 20.27 -13.55 1.85
CA LEU A 370 21.67 -13.98 1.61
C LEU A 370 22.62 -12.80 1.44
N ALA A 371 22.18 -11.71 0.80
CA ALA A 371 23.03 -10.55 0.51
C ALA A 371 23.24 -9.64 1.72
N ILE A 372 22.21 -9.42 2.52
CA ILE A 372 22.21 -8.41 3.59
C ILE A 372 21.88 -8.98 4.98
N GLY A 373 21.63 -10.29 5.09
CA GLY A 373 21.18 -10.95 6.32
C GLY A 373 19.66 -10.80 6.56
N VAL A 374 19.02 -11.88 7.00
CA VAL A 374 17.54 -11.96 7.17
C VAL A 374 16.97 -10.86 8.04
N ALA A 375 17.66 -10.49 9.13
CA ALA A 375 17.23 -9.45 10.07
C ALA A 375 17.21 -8.04 9.46
N ASN A 376 18.03 -7.78 8.43
CA ASN A 376 18.14 -6.47 7.81
C ASN A 376 17.14 -6.25 6.66
N VAL A 377 16.56 -7.34 6.12
CA VAL A 377 15.66 -7.25 4.95
C VAL A 377 14.51 -6.29 5.18
N TYR A 378 13.88 -6.36 6.35
CA TYR A 378 12.74 -5.48 6.67
C TYR A 378 13.12 -4.00 6.66
N ASN A 379 14.23 -3.63 7.30
CA ASN A 379 14.67 -2.23 7.41
C ASN A 379 15.13 -1.66 6.06
N VAL A 380 15.91 -2.43 5.30
CA VAL A 380 16.40 -2.01 3.98
C VAL A 380 15.23 -1.84 3.01
N THR A 381 14.34 -2.83 2.91
CA THR A 381 13.19 -2.77 2.01
C THR A 381 12.19 -1.71 2.43
N GLY A 382 11.93 -1.53 3.73
CA GLY A 382 11.06 -0.48 4.25
C GLY A 382 11.56 0.92 3.92
N THR A 383 12.88 1.12 4.02
CA THR A 383 13.51 2.40 3.68
C THR A 383 13.41 2.67 2.17
N TRP A 384 13.71 1.69 1.30
CA TRP A 384 13.56 1.93 -0.13
C TRP A 384 12.09 2.11 -0.55
N PHE A 385 11.12 1.46 0.13
CA PHE A 385 9.70 1.72 -0.12
C PHE A 385 9.34 3.18 0.15
N THR A 386 9.88 3.75 1.23
CA THR A 386 9.66 5.16 1.57
C THR A 386 10.11 6.09 0.44
N PHE A 387 11.31 5.87 -0.12
CA PHE A 387 11.80 6.68 -1.25
C PHE A 387 11.02 6.44 -2.53
N ALA A 388 10.72 5.17 -2.85
CA ALA A 388 9.97 4.81 -4.04
C ALA A 388 8.57 5.43 -4.02
N LEU A 389 7.86 5.31 -2.91
CA LEU A 389 6.53 5.86 -2.76
C LEU A 389 6.52 7.38 -2.64
N ALA A 390 7.55 7.99 -2.02
CA ALA A 390 7.69 9.45 -2.01
C ALA A 390 7.77 10.00 -3.46
N PHE A 391 8.53 9.36 -4.35
CA PHE A 391 8.56 9.72 -5.76
C PHE A 391 7.16 9.60 -6.41
N VAL A 392 6.49 8.46 -6.24
CA VAL A 392 5.15 8.23 -6.79
C VAL A 392 4.16 9.29 -6.31
N TYR A 393 4.16 9.58 -5.01
CA TYR A 393 3.24 10.54 -4.42
C TYR A 393 3.54 11.98 -4.85
N VAL A 394 4.82 12.39 -4.91
CA VAL A 394 5.20 13.72 -5.40
C VAL A 394 4.73 13.93 -6.84
N VAL A 395 5.01 12.99 -7.73
CA VAL A 395 4.60 13.09 -9.14
C VAL A 395 3.07 13.09 -9.26
N SER A 396 2.37 12.29 -8.46
CA SER A 396 0.90 12.23 -8.47
C SER A 396 0.26 13.51 -7.91
N ASN A 397 0.86 14.13 -6.89
CA ASN A 397 0.40 15.42 -6.37
C ASN A 397 0.49 16.54 -7.43
N ILE A 398 1.61 16.58 -8.18
CA ILE A 398 1.77 17.49 -9.32
C ILE A 398 0.74 17.16 -10.40
N GLY A 399 0.55 15.87 -10.68
CA GLY A 399 -0.42 15.38 -11.65
C GLY A 399 -1.85 15.81 -11.34
N LEU A 400 -2.26 15.79 -10.07
CA LEU A 400 -3.60 16.22 -9.67
C LEU A 400 -3.89 17.67 -10.04
N PHE A 401 -2.94 18.56 -9.76
CA PHE A 401 -3.06 19.97 -10.15
C PHE A 401 -3.27 20.13 -11.66
N VAL A 402 -2.43 19.44 -12.46
CA VAL A 402 -2.50 19.52 -13.91
C VAL A 402 -3.81 18.92 -14.44
N PHE A 403 -4.26 17.79 -13.89
CA PHE A 403 -5.51 17.11 -14.27
C PHE A 403 -6.72 18.01 -14.11
N TYR A 404 -6.90 18.59 -12.92
CA TYR A 404 -8.03 19.47 -12.67
C TYR A 404 -7.95 20.80 -13.46
N ARG A 405 -6.76 21.34 -13.68
CA ARG A 405 -6.58 22.56 -14.49
C ARG A 405 -6.88 22.34 -15.99
N ARG A 406 -6.69 21.13 -16.50
CA ARG A 406 -6.87 20.82 -17.92
C ARG A 406 -8.26 20.26 -18.22
N GLU A 407 -8.72 19.29 -17.44
CA GLU A 407 -9.89 18.48 -17.77
C GLU A 407 -11.14 18.83 -16.92
N HIS A 408 -10.97 19.37 -15.71
CA HIS A 408 -12.06 19.64 -14.74
C HIS A 408 -11.95 21.05 -14.17
N ARG A 409 -11.87 22.07 -15.04
CA ARG A 409 -11.71 23.48 -14.61
C ARG A 409 -12.88 24.00 -13.80
N ASP A 410 -14.06 23.52 -14.04
CA ASP A 410 -15.31 23.81 -13.34
C ASP A 410 -15.28 23.34 -11.89
N GLU A 411 -14.61 22.22 -11.62
CA GLU A 411 -14.43 21.68 -10.27
C GLU A 411 -13.13 22.16 -9.59
N PHE A 412 -12.28 22.94 -10.30
CA PHE A 412 -10.97 23.33 -9.79
C PHE A 412 -11.07 24.25 -8.56
N SER A 413 -10.33 23.92 -7.52
CA SER A 413 -10.18 24.72 -6.29
C SER A 413 -8.72 24.83 -5.89
N TRP A 414 -8.23 26.05 -5.67
CA TRP A 414 -6.85 26.29 -5.24
C TRP A 414 -6.49 25.58 -3.94
N ALA A 415 -7.40 25.53 -2.98
CA ALA A 415 -7.20 24.82 -1.72
C ALA A 415 -7.08 23.31 -1.93
N LYS A 416 -8.01 22.73 -2.71
CA LYS A 416 -8.14 21.28 -2.86
C LYS A 416 -7.11 20.69 -3.82
N HIS A 417 -6.77 21.39 -4.91
CA HIS A 417 -5.98 20.83 -6.00
C HIS A 417 -4.58 21.44 -6.14
N LEU A 418 -4.25 22.47 -5.31
CA LEU A 418 -2.88 22.99 -5.20
C LEU A 418 -2.37 22.96 -3.77
N LEU A 419 -3.06 23.60 -2.80
CA LEU A 419 -2.52 23.77 -1.44
C LEU A 419 -2.36 22.41 -0.74
N ILE A 420 -3.39 21.54 -0.74
CA ILE A 420 -3.30 20.19 -0.13
C ILE A 420 -2.18 19.37 -0.76
N PRO A 421 -2.08 19.22 -2.11
CA PRO A 421 -0.95 18.54 -2.74
C PRO A 421 0.41 19.15 -2.42
N ALA A 422 0.53 20.49 -2.40
CA ALA A 422 1.79 21.17 -2.10
C ALA A 422 2.27 20.90 -0.67
N VAL A 423 1.36 20.97 0.31
CA VAL A 423 1.68 20.60 1.70
C VAL A 423 2.10 19.14 1.80
N GLY A 424 1.43 18.23 1.06
CA GLY A 424 1.83 16.82 0.96
C GLY A 424 3.24 16.64 0.40
N ILE A 425 3.61 17.38 -0.65
CA ILE A 425 4.97 17.35 -1.22
C ILE A 425 6.02 17.86 -0.21
N ILE A 426 5.72 18.97 0.48
CA ILE A 426 6.63 19.51 1.51
C ILE A 426 6.83 18.50 2.64
N ALA A 427 5.74 17.89 3.12
CA ALA A 427 5.82 16.87 4.16
C ALA A 427 6.67 15.65 3.72
N LEU A 428 6.50 15.18 2.47
CA LEU A 428 7.34 14.10 1.92
C LEU A 428 8.81 14.53 1.78
N ALA A 429 9.09 15.77 1.38
CA ALA A 429 10.46 16.27 1.31
C ALA A 429 11.13 16.26 2.69
N VAL A 430 10.41 16.64 3.74
CA VAL A 430 10.89 16.56 5.13
C VAL A 430 11.15 15.09 5.52
N VAL A 431 10.24 14.17 5.20
CA VAL A 431 10.42 12.73 5.47
C VAL A 431 11.67 12.19 4.77
N VAL A 432 11.83 12.48 3.48
CA VAL A 432 13.01 12.06 2.69
C VAL A 432 14.29 12.65 3.27
N TYR A 433 14.30 13.95 3.63
CA TYR A 433 15.45 14.59 4.25
C TYR A 433 15.91 13.89 5.53
N TYR A 434 14.98 13.64 6.47
CA TYR A 434 15.31 12.96 7.73
C TYR A 434 15.63 11.46 7.55
N SER A 435 15.20 10.84 6.45
CA SER A 435 15.56 9.46 6.13
C SER A 435 17.01 9.29 5.66
N VAL A 436 17.70 10.38 5.26
CA VAL A 436 19.09 10.38 4.77
C VAL A 436 20.03 11.26 5.57
N ASN A 437 19.53 12.03 6.53
CA ASN A 437 20.36 12.95 7.31
C ASN A 437 20.16 12.78 8.81
N PRO A 438 21.11 12.08 9.51
CA PRO A 438 22.31 11.42 8.96
C PRO A 438 21.98 10.19 8.11
N LEU A 439 22.86 9.85 7.17
CA LEU A 439 22.70 8.62 6.37
C LEU A 439 22.73 7.39 7.29
N PRO A 440 21.74 6.48 7.20
CA PRO A 440 21.68 5.29 8.02
C PRO A 440 22.93 4.41 7.85
N ALA A 441 23.22 3.59 8.87
CA ALA A 441 24.28 2.60 8.79
C ALA A 441 24.00 1.54 7.71
N TRP A 442 25.08 0.94 7.19
CA TRP A 442 24.96 -0.20 6.28
C TRP A 442 24.22 -1.36 6.97
N PRO A 443 23.32 -2.09 6.28
CA PRO A 443 22.99 -2.03 4.86
C PRO A 443 21.83 -1.07 4.49
N VAL A 444 21.21 -0.38 5.44
CA VAL A 444 20.05 0.50 5.20
C VAL A 444 20.42 1.69 4.29
N SER A 445 21.68 2.16 4.38
CA SER A 445 22.22 3.19 3.49
C SER A 445 22.16 2.85 1.99
N LEU A 446 21.97 1.60 1.62
CA LEU A 446 21.80 1.18 0.21
C LEU A 446 20.45 1.62 -0.39
N ALA A 447 19.42 1.82 0.44
CA ALA A 447 18.05 2.06 0.00
C ALA A 447 17.90 3.23 -0.98
N PRO A 448 18.40 4.46 -0.72
CA PRO A 448 18.28 5.57 -1.65
C PRO A 448 19.00 5.30 -2.98
N PHE A 449 20.13 4.62 -2.96
CA PHE A 449 20.89 4.29 -4.18
C PHE A 449 20.19 3.22 -5.02
N ILE A 450 19.51 2.24 -4.40
CA ILE A 450 18.70 1.24 -5.10
C ILE A 450 17.57 1.95 -5.85
N VAL A 451 16.85 2.87 -5.19
CA VAL A 451 15.73 3.59 -5.83
C VAL A 451 16.23 4.53 -6.92
N LEU A 452 17.33 5.23 -6.70
CA LEU A 452 17.92 6.11 -7.71
C LEU A 452 18.40 5.31 -8.93
N GLY A 453 19.11 4.19 -8.72
CA GLY A 453 19.55 3.29 -9.79
C GLY A 453 18.36 2.74 -10.58
N TRP A 454 17.28 2.36 -9.90
CA TRP A 454 16.05 1.89 -10.52
C TRP A 454 15.37 2.97 -11.36
N LEU A 455 15.33 4.21 -10.87
CA LEU A 455 14.84 5.38 -11.62
C LEU A 455 15.68 5.64 -12.88
N VAL A 456 17.00 5.56 -12.77
CA VAL A 456 17.91 5.73 -13.94
C VAL A 456 17.64 4.64 -14.97
N ILE A 457 17.51 3.37 -14.57
CA ILE A 457 17.14 2.27 -15.47
C ILE A 457 15.79 2.54 -16.13
N GLY A 458 14.78 2.95 -15.37
CA GLY A 458 13.46 3.32 -15.90
C GLY A 458 13.54 4.46 -16.91
N GLY A 459 14.34 5.49 -16.65
CA GLY A 459 14.61 6.58 -17.57
C GLY A 459 15.26 6.12 -18.88
N ILE A 460 16.24 5.22 -18.80
CA ILE A 460 16.87 4.59 -19.98
C ILE A 460 15.84 3.78 -20.78
N VAL A 461 15.02 2.97 -20.12
CA VAL A 461 13.94 2.20 -20.76
C VAL A 461 12.98 3.14 -21.50
N VAL A 462 12.54 4.23 -20.87
CA VAL A 462 11.69 5.24 -21.51
C VAL A 462 12.39 5.86 -22.73
N ALA A 463 13.67 6.21 -22.60
CA ALA A 463 14.42 6.87 -23.66
C ALA A 463 14.72 5.95 -24.87
N VAL A 464 14.92 4.65 -24.63
CA VAL A 464 15.32 3.67 -25.66
C VAL A 464 14.13 2.92 -26.24
N VAL A 465 13.27 2.38 -25.39
CA VAL A 465 12.17 1.49 -25.82
C VAL A 465 10.95 2.27 -26.30
N TYR A 466 10.66 3.41 -25.66
CA TYR A 466 9.45 4.20 -25.97
C TYR A 466 9.79 5.45 -26.79
N ARG A 467 10.42 5.25 -27.98
CA ARG A 467 10.68 6.30 -28.99
C ARG A 467 9.60 6.27 -30.09
N GLY A 468 9.39 7.44 -30.72
CA GLY A 468 8.46 7.57 -31.85
C GLY A 468 7.02 7.15 -31.53
N ASP A 469 6.40 6.38 -32.39
CA ASP A 469 4.99 5.95 -32.28
C ASP A 469 4.67 5.15 -31.01
N ARG A 470 5.66 4.46 -30.45
CA ARG A 470 5.46 3.73 -29.19
C ARG A 470 5.23 4.65 -27.99
N ALA A 471 5.77 5.87 -28.00
CA ALA A 471 5.53 6.86 -26.95
C ALA A 471 4.09 7.38 -26.99
N GLY A 472 3.54 7.62 -28.20
CA GLY A 472 2.14 7.99 -28.40
C GLY A 472 1.18 6.89 -27.95
N ASN A 473 1.47 5.64 -28.33
CA ASN A 473 0.67 4.48 -27.93
C ASN A 473 0.66 4.28 -26.39
N LEU A 474 1.76 4.57 -25.70
CA LEU A 474 1.84 4.47 -24.23
C LEU A 474 0.95 5.51 -23.55
N ALA A 475 0.91 6.74 -24.08
CA ALA A 475 0.06 7.82 -23.57
C ALA A 475 -1.43 7.51 -23.78
N LEU A 476 -1.79 7.07 -24.98
CA LEU A 476 -3.17 6.70 -25.35
C LEU A 476 -3.65 5.48 -24.53
N ALA A 477 -2.82 4.47 -24.36
CA ALA A 477 -3.19 3.27 -23.61
C ALA A 477 -3.42 3.56 -22.14
N GLY A 478 -2.58 4.39 -21.50
CA GLY A 478 -2.77 4.81 -20.11
C GLY A 478 -4.06 5.63 -19.91
N ALA A 479 -4.43 6.45 -20.89
CA ALA A 479 -5.66 7.24 -20.88
C ALA A 479 -6.90 6.37 -21.11
N ALA A 480 -6.87 5.48 -22.11
CA ALA A 480 -7.99 4.62 -22.49
C ALA A 480 -8.39 3.59 -21.43
N MET A 481 -7.46 3.21 -20.52
CA MET A 481 -7.77 2.27 -19.43
C MET A 481 -8.89 2.79 -18.50
N GLY A 482 -9.01 4.10 -18.30
CA GLY A 482 -10.08 4.70 -17.51
C GLY A 482 -11.46 4.59 -18.16
N GLU A 483 -11.52 4.67 -19.50
CA GLU A 483 -12.75 4.66 -20.29
C GLU A 483 -13.29 3.24 -20.53
N SER A 484 -12.42 2.25 -20.71
CA SER A 484 -12.81 0.85 -20.93
C SER A 484 -13.53 0.20 -19.75
N VAL A 485 -13.25 0.64 -18.52
CA VAL A 485 -13.92 0.15 -17.31
C VAL A 485 -15.35 0.65 -17.24
N GLU A 486 -15.58 1.90 -17.64
CA GLU A 486 -16.91 2.51 -17.65
C GLU A 486 -17.83 1.82 -18.65
N ALA A 487 -17.34 1.55 -19.87
CA ALA A 487 -18.07 0.81 -20.88
C ALA A 487 -18.46 -0.59 -20.39
N ALA A 488 -17.54 -1.31 -19.71
CA ALA A 488 -17.82 -2.64 -19.17
C ALA A 488 -18.85 -2.63 -18.02
N LEU A 489 -18.87 -1.58 -17.19
CA LEU A 489 -19.86 -1.44 -16.11
C LEU A 489 -21.25 -1.07 -16.66
N VAL A 490 -21.31 -0.22 -17.69
CA VAL A 490 -22.55 0.13 -18.38
C VAL A 490 -23.13 -1.09 -19.07
N GLU A 491 -22.33 -1.88 -19.77
CA GLU A 491 -22.74 -3.13 -20.42
C GLU A 491 -23.33 -4.12 -19.41
N ARG A 492 -22.69 -4.31 -18.25
CA ARG A 492 -23.20 -5.19 -17.20
C ARG A 492 -24.49 -4.67 -16.60
N TYR A 493 -24.59 -3.37 -16.32
CA TYR A 493 -25.81 -2.78 -15.78
C TYR A 493 -26.98 -2.93 -16.75
N SER A 494 -26.75 -2.84 -18.05
CA SER A 494 -27.78 -3.07 -19.08
C SER A 494 -28.18 -4.54 -19.22
N VAL A 495 -27.29 -5.50 -18.89
CA VAL A 495 -27.59 -6.93 -18.89
C VAL A 495 -28.40 -7.31 -17.63
N ASP A 496 -28.03 -6.79 -16.47
CA ASP A 496 -28.72 -7.05 -15.20
C ASP A 496 -30.06 -6.27 -15.08
N HIS A 497 -30.21 -5.17 -15.82
CA HIS A 497 -31.40 -4.33 -15.91
C HIS A 497 -31.69 -4.00 -17.38
N PRO A 498 -32.24 -4.95 -18.15
CA PRO A 498 -32.58 -4.72 -19.55
C PRO A 498 -33.54 -3.51 -19.65
N VAL A 499 -33.11 -2.51 -20.42
CA VAL A 499 -34.01 -1.39 -20.77
C VAL A 499 -35.20 -2.00 -21.50
N PRO A 500 -36.43 -1.82 -21.02
CA PRO A 500 -37.59 -2.34 -21.71
C PRO A 500 -37.64 -1.76 -23.14
N PRO A 501 -38.02 -2.57 -24.14
CA PRO A 501 -38.09 -2.10 -25.52
C PRO A 501 -39.02 -0.87 -25.60
N PRO A 502 -38.72 0.09 -26.49
CA PRO A 502 -39.46 1.34 -26.59
C PRO A 502 -40.96 1.18 -26.80
N ASP A 503 -41.42 -0.01 -27.18
CA ASP A 503 -42.85 -0.33 -27.42
C ASP A 503 -43.58 -0.83 -26.16
N ALA A 504 -42.91 -0.99 -25.03
CA ALA A 504 -43.52 -1.46 -23.75
C ALA A 504 -44.06 -0.30 -22.87
N VAL A 505 -43.96 0.94 -23.34
CA VAL A 505 -44.52 2.15 -22.70
C VAL A 505 -45.60 2.70 -23.61
N ARG A 506 -46.67 1.95 -23.78
CA ARG A 506 -47.96 2.45 -24.31
C ARG A 506 -49.09 2.02 -23.40
#